data_88a7123e7f646afc25d58660d9fa0bcd
#
_entry.id   88a7123e7f646afc25d58660d9fa0bcd
#
_cell.length_a   1.000
_cell.length_b   1.000
_cell.length_c   1.000
_cell.angle_alpha   90.00
_cell.angle_beta   90.00
_cell.angle_gamma   90.00
#
_symmetry.space_group_name_H-M   'P 1'
#
loop_
_entity.id
_entity.type
_entity.pdbx_description
1 polymer ?
#
loop_
_entity_poly.entity_id
_entity_poly.type
_entity_poly.pdbx_seq_one_letter_code
_entity_poly.pdbx_strand_id
1 'polypeptide(L)'
;FRKNNLRRKVFKYLKDQNITCIIATNDITDAMAFADTTMVLKDHNIYAKATPEDLYNNPPNKYVASLFGDVNEVMLKDIVQNETSTKKIILYPEELKVSRKSPIKATVITSYFKGSTYLIEADLNGKTVFAEHRSAIPSGAQVYFVISKPLIEKRKI
;
A
#
# COMPACT_ATOMS: atom_id res chain seq x y z
N PHE A 1 -21.10 12.95 1.45
CA PHE A 1 -20.53 14.33 1.43
C PHE A 1 -20.57 14.99 2.81
N ARG A 2 -21.70 14.97 3.52
CA ARG A 2 -21.85 15.58 4.87
C ARG A 2 -21.00 14.92 5.96
N LYS A 3 -20.82 13.59 5.94
CA LYS A 3 -20.09 12.82 6.96
C LYS A 3 -18.62 13.25 7.07
N ASN A 4 -17.91 13.39 5.94
CA ASN A 4 -16.50 13.79 5.93
C ASN A 4 -16.26 15.24 6.36
N ASN A 5 -17.19 16.14 6.04
CA ASN A 5 -17.11 17.54 6.47
C ASN A 5 -17.31 17.66 7.98
N LEU A 6 -18.28 16.93 8.55
CA LEU A 6 -18.50 16.90 9.99
C LEU A 6 -17.29 16.33 10.75
N ARG A 7 -16.73 15.21 10.27
CA ARG A 7 -15.50 14.62 10.83
C ARG A 7 -14.37 15.65 10.91
N ARG A 8 -14.06 16.32 9.78
CA ARG A 8 -13.01 17.36 9.74
C ARG A 8 -13.23 18.47 10.75
N LYS A 9 -14.48 18.95 10.91
CA LYS A 9 -14.81 20.01 11.88
C LYS A 9 -14.63 19.53 13.31
N VAL A 10 -15.09 18.31 13.63
CA VAL A 10 -14.96 17.74 14.99
C VAL A 10 -13.48 17.54 15.34
N PHE A 11 -12.68 16.90 14.48
CA PHE A 11 -11.27 16.68 14.77
C PHE A 11 -10.46 17.97 14.84
N LYS A 12 -10.77 18.94 13.97
CA LYS A 12 -10.17 20.27 14.06
C LYS A 12 -10.50 20.92 15.41
N TYR A 13 -11.74 20.91 15.82
CA TYR A 13 -12.15 21.49 17.12
C TYR A 13 -11.43 20.82 18.29
N LEU A 14 -11.35 19.48 18.33
CA LEU A 14 -10.65 18.75 19.36
C LEU A 14 -9.17 19.14 19.44
N LYS A 15 -8.50 19.27 18.29
CA LYS A 15 -7.10 19.71 18.23
C LYS A 15 -6.93 21.16 18.67
N ASP A 16 -7.77 22.07 18.20
CA ASP A 16 -7.73 23.50 18.56
C ASP A 16 -7.93 23.71 20.06
N GLN A 17 -8.70 22.83 20.72
CA GLN A 17 -8.96 22.88 22.17
C GLN A 17 -7.97 22.01 23.00
N ASN A 18 -6.95 21.40 22.38
CA ASN A 18 -6.01 20.46 23.02
C ASN A 18 -6.71 19.30 23.77
N ILE A 19 -7.84 18.82 23.24
CA ILE A 19 -8.58 17.70 23.82
C ILE A 19 -8.00 16.39 23.31
N THR A 20 -7.51 15.55 24.23
CA THR A 20 -7.10 14.19 23.90
C THR A 20 -8.31 13.32 23.56
N CYS A 21 -8.30 12.67 22.42
CA CYS A 21 -9.38 11.81 21.94
C CYS A 21 -8.84 10.45 21.50
N ILE A 22 -9.51 9.39 21.92
CA ILE A 22 -9.22 8.02 21.44
C ILE A 22 -10.42 7.57 20.59
N ILE A 23 -10.10 7.07 19.40
CA ILE A 23 -11.10 6.61 18.43
C ILE A 23 -10.80 5.17 18.05
N ALA A 24 -11.79 4.29 18.22
CA ALA A 24 -11.76 2.95 17.67
C ALA A 24 -12.49 2.94 16.32
N THR A 25 -11.81 2.55 15.27
CA THR A 25 -12.37 2.50 13.92
C THR A 25 -11.75 1.34 13.13
N ASN A 26 -12.50 0.84 12.16
CA ASN A 26 -12.01 -0.05 11.12
C ASN A 26 -11.79 0.69 9.79
N ASP A 27 -12.04 2.00 9.75
CA ASP A 27 -11.83 2.85 8.57
C ASP A 27 -10.44 3.48 8.65
N ILE A 28 -9.50 2.93 7.88
CA ILE A 28 -8.13 3.43 7.84
C ILE A 28 -8.05 4.91 7.43
N THR A 29 -9.03 5.39 6.66
CA THR A 29 -9.09 6.78 6.23
C THR A 29 -9.20 7.74 7.42
N ASP A 30 -9.91 7.35 8.47
CA ASP A 30 -10.02 8.14 9.69
C ASP A 30 -8.67 8.22 10.42
N ALA A 31 -7.97 7.10 10.56
CA ALA A 31 -6.66 7.06 11.19
C ALA A 31 -5.64 7.90 10.38
N MET A 32 -5.58 7.72 9.06
CA MET A 32 -4.66 8.46 8.19
C MET A 32 -4.89 9.97 8.20
N ALA A 33 -6.17 10.40 8.22
CA ALA A 33 -6.51 11.81 8.09
C ALA A 33 -6.42 12.60 9.40
N PHE A 34 -6.62 11.96 10.55
CA PHE A 34 -6.89 12.69 11.78
C PHE A 34 -6.03 12.27 12.98
N ALA A 35 -5.51 11.04 13.01
CA ALA A 35 -4.76 10.58 14.18
C ALA A 35 -3.32 11.13 14.21
N ASP A 36 -2.88 11.55 15.39
CA ASP A 36 -1.46 11.86 15.64
C ASP A 36 -0.67 10.57 15.90
N THR A 37 -1.33 9.57 16.50
CA THR A 37 -0.78 8.24 16.74
C THR A 37 -1.84 7.20 16.43
N THR A 38 -1.46 6.16 15.73
CA THR A 38 -2.31 5.00 15.41
C THR A 38 -1.80 3.77 16.14
N MET A 39 -2.72 3.04 16.76
CA MET A 39 -2.46 1.73 17.35
C MET A 39 -3.21 0.67 16.57
N VAL A 40 -2.50 -0.28 16.02
CA VAL A 40 -3.08 -1.46 15.37
C VAL A 40 -3.31 -2.54 16.40
N LEU A 41 -4.57 -2.95 16.55
CA LEU A 41 -4.95 -4.03 17.46
C LEU A 41 -5.11 -5.33 16.67
N LYS A 42 -4.54 -6.40 17.18
CA LYS A 42 -4.69 -7.75 16.66
C LYS A 42 -4.58 -8.75 17.79
N ASP A 43 -5.47 -9.75 17.81
CA ASP A 43 -5.48 -10.83 18.79
C ASP A 43 -5.37 -10.32 20.25
N HIS A 44 -6.16 -9.28 20.57
CA HIS A 44 -6.24 -8.60 21.86
C HIS A 44 -4.95 -7.88 22.31
N ASN A 45 -3.99 -7.68 21.40
CA ASN A 45 -2.72 -7.01 21.68
C ASN A 45 -2.52 -5.79 20.79
N ILE A 46 -1.71 -4.84 21.24
CA ILE A 46 -1.20 -3.75 20.39
C ILE A 46 -0.10 -4.36 19.51
N TYR A 47 -0.43 -4.51 18.23
CA TYR A 47 0.44 -5.15 17.24
C TYR A 47 1.44 -4.18 16.61
N ALA A 48 1.06 -2.92 16.47
CA ALA A 48 1.91 -1.83 16.03
C ALA A 48 1.42 -0.50 16.61
N LYS A 49 2.33 0.44 16.83
CA LYS A 49 2.03 1.80 17.29
C LYS A 49 3.03 2.76 16.70
N ALA A 50 2.56 3.69 15.89
CA ALA A 50 3.35 4.79 15.32
C ALA A 50 2.42 5.87 14.74
N THR A 51 2.98 6.90 14.10
CA THR A 51 2.16 7.82 13.30
C THR A 51 1.55 7.08 12.11
N PRO A 52 0.40 7.50 11.58
CA PRO A 52 -0.16 6.90 10.37
C PRO A 52 0.82 6.88 9.21
N GLU A 53 1.57 7.96 9.03
CA GLU A 53 2.57 8.08 7.98
C GLU A 53 3.71 7.06 8.12
N ASP A 54 4.21 6.84 9.33
CA ASP A 54 5.23 5.84 9.59
C ASP A 54 4.72 4.41 9.34
N LEU A 55 3.49 4.10 9.79
CA LEU A 55 2.88 2.79 9.56
C LEU A 55 2.68 2.51 8.06
N TYR A 56 2.33 3.53 7.29
CA TYR A 56 2.20 3.42 5.83
C TYR A 56 3.57 3.29 5.15
N ASN A 57 4.48 4.18 5.47
CA ASN A 57 5.80 4.25 4.83
C ASN A 57 6.74 3.12 5.23
N ASN A 58 6.65 2.62 6.46
CA ASN A 58 7.54 1.60 7.03
C ASN A 58 6.71 0.52 7.76
N PRO A 59 5.78 -0.17 7.09
CA PRO A 59 4.95 -1.18 7.73
C PRO A 59 5.84 -2.30 8.28
N PRO A 60 5.66 -2.71 9.54
CA PRO A 60 6.48 -3.75 10.15
C PRO A 60 6.26 -5.15 9.54
N ASN A 61 5.14 -5.33 8.84
CA ASN A 61 4.80 -6.58 8.15
C ASN A 61 3.61 -6.38 7.21
N LYS A 62 3.30 -7.44 6.44
CA LYS A 62 2.21 -7.45 5.46
C LYS A 62 0.84 -7.14 6.07
N TYR A 63 0.58 -7.62 7.30
CA TYR A 63 -0.71 -7.39 7.94
C TYR A 63 -0.95 -5.89 8.17
N VAL A 64 0.02 -5.18 8.74
CA VAL A 64 -0.10 -3.73 8.95
C VAL A 64 -0.20 -3.00 7.62
N ALA A 65 0.62 -3.37 6.63
CA ALA A 65 0.53 -2.77 5.29
C ALA A 65 -0.87 -2.97 4.66
N SER A 66 -1.46 -4.17 4.79
CA SER A 66 -2.76 -4.48 4.19
C SER A 66 -3.95 -3.72 4.80
N LEU A 67 -3.76 -3.07 5.93
CA LEU A 67 -4.78 -2.17 6.48
C LEU A 67 -4.94 -0.90 5.64
N PHE A 68 -3.90 -0.50 4.91
CA PHE A 68 -3.90 0.69 4.05
C PHE A 68 -4.41 0.42 2.63
N GLY A 69 -4.56 -0.84 2.24
CA GLY A 69 -5.05 -1.23 0.91
C GLY A 69 -4.41 -2.51 0.39
N ASP A 70 -4.49 -2.70 -0.92
CA ASP A 70 -3.86 -3.83 -1.57
C ASP A 70 -2.33 -3.77 -1.42
N VAL A 71 -1.69 -4.91 -1.21
CA VAL A 71 -0.23 -5.00 -1.05
C VAL A 71 0.35 -6.17 -1.81
N ASN A 72 1.51 -5.95 -2.37
CA ASN A 72 2.35 -6.96 -2.99
C ASN A 72 3.39 -7.44 -1.98
N GLU A 73 3.51 -8.74 -1.79
CA GLU A 73 4.63 -9.35 -1.10
C GLU A 73 5.46 -10.13 -2.12
N VAL A 74 6.59 -9.56 -2.52
CA VAL A 74 7.45 -10.12 -3.58
C VAL A 74 8.83 -10.46 -3.04
N MET A 75 9.50 -11.46 -3.63
CA MET A 75 10.89 -11.79 -3.28
C MET A 75 11.84 -10.89 -4.07
N LEU A 76 12.95 -10.51 -3.46
CA LEU A 76 13.96 -9.68 -4.11
C LEU A 76 14.46 -10.30 -5.42
N LYS A 77 14.65 -11.61 -5.47
CA LYS A 77 15.05 -12.35 -6.69
C LYS A 77 14.08 -12.19 -7.87
N ASP A 78 12.80 -11.91 -7.59
CA ASP A 78 11.76 -11.78 -8.63
C ASP A 78 11.75 -10.37 -9.25
N ILE A 79 12.40 -9.39 -8.58
CA ILE A 79 12.33 -7.97 -8.94
C ILE A 79 13.70 -7.29 -9.11
N VAL A 80 14.78 -7.90 -8.65
CA VAL A 80 16.14 -7.37 -8.80
C VAL A 80 16.95 -8.33 -9.65
N GLN A 81 17.53 -7.81 -10.74
CA GLN A 81 18.35 -8.61 -11.63
C GLN A 81 19.62 -9.13 -10.93
N ASN A 82 19.94 -10.40 -11.12
CA ASN A 82 21.08 -11.10 -10.51
C ASN A 82 21.00 -11.23 -8.97
N GLU A 83 19.84 -10.97 -8.38
CA GLU A 83 19.62 -11.19 -6.95
C GLU A 83 19.14 -12.65 -6.72
N THR A 84 19.72 -13.30 -5.74
CA THR A 84 19.37 -14.68 -5.35
C THR A 84 18.63 -14.74 -4.00
N SER A 85 18.56 -13.61 -3.30
CA SER A 85 17.93 -13.51 -1.99
C SER A 85 16.44 -13.84 -2.05
N THR A 86 16.01 -14.68 -1.13
CA THR A 86 14.59 -15.00 -0.89
C THR A 86 13.92 -14.02 0.08
N LYS A 87 14.64 -12.98 0.52
CA LYS A 87 14.04 -11.90 1.32
C LYS A 87 12.85 -11.31 0.58
N LYS A 88 11.82 -11.00 1.35
CA LYS A 88 10.59 -10.41 0.84
C LYS A 88 10.61 -8.91 1.06
N ILE A 89 9.96 -8.21 0.16
CA ILE A 89 9.61 -6.80 0.36
C ILE A 89 8.11 -6.61 0.18
N ILE A 90 7.58 -5.58 0.83
CA ILE A 90 6.19 -5.19 0.75
C ILE A 90 6.11 -3.93 -0.11
N LEU A 91 5.25 -3.98 -1.13
CA LEU A 91 5.04 -2.87 -2.05
C LEU A 91 3.55 -2.58 -2.19
N TYR A 92 3.18 -1.32 -2.18
CA TYR A 92 1.84 -0.89 -2.57
C TYR A 92 1.70 -0.87 -4.11
N PRO A 93 0.46 -0.97 -4.64
CA PRO A 93 0.24 -0.99 -6.10
C PRO A 93 0.81 0.23 -6.82
N GLU A 94 0.75 1.40 -6.22
CA GLU A 94 1.29 2.64 -6.78
C GLU A 94 2.83 2.71 -6.78
N GLU A 95 3.50 1.82 -6.04
CA GLU A 95 4.96 1.71 -6.01
C GLU A 95 5.50 0.82 -7.13
N LEU A 96 4.63 0.03 -7.76
CA LEU A 96 4.95 -0.82 -8.89
C LEU A 96 4.54 -0.12 -10.20
N LYS A 97 5.49 0.55 -10.84
CA LYS A 97 5.21 1.39 -12.02
C LYS A 97 5.27 0.59 -13.31
N VAL A 98 4.25 0.76 -14.17
CA VAL A 98 4.25 0.19 -15.52
C VAL A 98 5.29 0.89 -16.39
N SER A 99 6.08 0.12 -17.12
CA SER A 99 7.16 0.58 -18.01
C SER A 99 7.07 -0.10 -19.38
N ARG A 100 7.74 0.47 -20.37
CA ARG A 100 7.84 -0.12 -21.72
C ARG A 100 8.84 -1.28 -21.76
N LYS A 101 9.84 -1.28 -20.88
CA LYS A 101 10.90 -2.31 -20.82
C LYS A 101 11.48 -2.37 -19.41
N SER A 102 11.61 -3.58 -18.89
CA SER A 102 12.20 -3.86 -17.59
C SER A 102 12.48 -5.37 -17.48
N PRO A 103 13.38 -5.82 -16.62
CA PRO A 103 13.54 -7.24 -16.31
C PRO A 103 12.33 -7.83 -15.58
N ILE A 104 11.51 -7.03 -14.92
CA ILE A 104 10.31 -7.48 -14.19
C ILE A 104 9.16 -7.57 -15.18
N LYS A 105 8.92 -8.77 -15.71
CA LYS A 105 7.91 -9.04 -16.73
C LYS A 105 6.77 -9.83 -16.12
N ALA A 106 5.53 -9.39 -16.36
CA ALA A 106 4.32 -10.05 -15.88
C ALA A 106 3.26 -10.14 -17.00
N THR A 107 2.25 -10.97 -16.80
CA THR A 107 1.10 -11.09 -17.68
C THR A 107 -0.13 -10.55 -16.98
N VAL A 108 -0.84 -9.63 -17.62
CA VAL A 108 -2.06 -9.02 -17.04
C VAL A 108 -3.17 -10.07 -16.94
N ILE A 109 -3.75 -10.19 -15.77
CA ILE A 109 -4.94 -11.02 -15.52
C ILE A 109 -6.18 -10.18 -15.79
N THR A 110 -6.29 -9.01 -15.14
CA THR A 110 -7.42 -8.10 -15.34
C THR A 110 -7.08 -6.68 -14.90
N SER A 111 -7.94 -5.72 -15.26
CA SER A 111 -7.83 -4.31 -14.89
C SER A 111 -9.12 -3.86 -14.23
N TYR A 112 -9.07 -3.44 -12.97
CA TYR A 112 -10.20 -2.93 -12.20
C TYR A 112 -10.23 -1.41 -12.21
N PHE A 113 -11.34 -0.81 -12.62
CA PHE A 113 -11.50 0.65 -12.59
C PHE A 113 -11.66 1.18 -11.16
N LYS A 114 -10.81 2.12 -10.76
CA LYS A 114 -10.82 2.77 -9.42
C LYS A 114 -11.22 4.26 -9.46
N GLY A 115 -11.89 4.69 -10.51
CA GLY A 115 -12.29 6.09 -10.71
C GLY A 115 -11.27 6.86 -11.53
N SER A 116 -10.15 7.31 -10.96
CA SER A 116 -9.09 8.06 -11.66
C SER A 116 -7.99 7.18 -12.25
N THR A 117 -7.87 5.95 -11.78
CA THR A 117 -6.85 4.96 -12.17
C THR A 117 -7.47 3.59 -12.35
N TYR A 118 -6.66 2.64 -12.79
CA TYR A 118 -6.97 1.22 -12.82
C TYR A 118 -6.01 0.48 -11.91
N LEU A 119 -6.53 -0.47 -11.14
CA LEU A 119 -5.74 -1.49 -10.47
C LEU A 119 -5.51 -2.62 -11.47
N ILE A 120 -4.26 -2.83 -11.84
CA ILE A 120 -3.84 -3.89 -12.75
C ILE A 120 -3.44 -5.09 -11.92
N GLU A 121 -4.19 -6.17 -12.05
CA GLU A 121 -3.83 -7.47 -11.51
C GLU A 121 -3.02 -8.22 -12.56
N ALA A 122 -1.84 -8.72 -12.19
CA ALA A 122 -0.95 -9.41 -13.11
C ALA A 122 -0.28 -10.62 -12.45
N ASP A 123 0.04 -11.63 -13.25
CA ASP A 123 0.85 -12.76 -12.83
C ASP A 123 2.34 -12.46 -13.04
N LEU A 124 3.09 -12.47 -11.96
CA LEU A 124 4.55 -12.36 -11.92
C LEU A 124 5.14 -13.69 -11.44
N ASN A 125 5.58 -14.54 -12.36
CA ASN A 125 6.19 -15.83 -12.04
C ASN A 125 5.31 -16.73 -11.14
N GLY A 126 4.01 -16.82 -11.41
CA GLY A 126 3.05 -17.61 -10.64
C GLY A 126 2.56 -16.92 -9.36
N LYS A 127 2.85 -15.63 -9.17
CA LYS A 127 2.36 -14.82 -8.05
C LYS A 127 1.53 -13.66 -8.56
N THR A 128 0.38 -13.46 -7.96
CA THR A 128 -0.45 -12.29 -8.23
C THR A 128 0.19 -11.04 -7.65
N VAL A 129 0.35 -10.01 -8.49
CA VAL A 129 0.79 -8.67 -8.11
C VAL A 129 -0.19 -7.62 -8.61
N PHE A 130 -0.25 -6.51 -7.92
CA PHE A 130 -1.11 -5.38 -8.22
C PHE A 130 -0.28 -4.13 -8.52
N ALA A 131 -0.66 -3.40 -9.56
CA ALA A 131 -0.03 -2.12 -9.91
C ALA A 131 -1.10 -1.06 -10.22
N GLU A 132 -0.83 0.21 -9.97
CA GLU A 132 -1.70 1.27 -10.45
C GLU A 132 -1.25 1.80 -11.81
N HIS A 133 -2.23 1.99 -12.71
CA HIS A 133 -2.00 2.57 -14.02
C HIS A 133 -3.15 3.50 -14.43
N ARG A 134 -2.85 4.48 -15.28
CA ARG A 134 -3.85 5.48 -15.72
C ARG A 134 -4.92 4.91 -16.65
N SER A 135 -4.60 3.84 -17.37
CA SER A 135 -5.46 3.21 -18.37
C SER A 135 -5.58 1.73 -18.10
N ALA A 136 -6.70 1.12 -18.49
CA ALA A 136 -6.84 -0.32 -18.51
C ALA A 136 -5.80 -0.96 -19.44
N ILE A 137 -5.29 -2.12 -19.04
CA ILE A 137 -4.41 -2.96 -19.85
C ILE A 137 -5.18 -4.26 -20.12
N PRO A 138 -5.26 -4.71 -21.37
CA PRO A 138 -6.02 -5.91 -21.74
C PRO A 138 -5.50 -7.18 -21.02
N SER A 139 -6.43 -8.07 -20.64
CA SER A 139 -6.08 -9.39 -20.13
C SER A 139 -5.22 -10.16 -21.14
N GLY A 140 -4.23 -10.89 -20.65
CA GLY A 140 -3.23 -11.60 -21.45
C GLY A 140 -2.10 -10.72 -22.00
N ALA A 141 -2.19 -9.40 -21.90
CA ALA A 141 -1.12 -8.51 -22.33
C ALA A 141 0.11 -8.66 -21.43
N GLN A 142 1.30 -8.55 -22.05
CA GLN A 142 2.55 -8.47 -21.31
C GLN A 142 2.80 -7.06 -20.80
N VAL A 143 3.18 -6.96 -19.54
CA VAL A 143 3.51 -5.70 -18.88
C VAL A 143 4.87 -5.82 -18.21
N TYR A 144 5.57 -4.69 -18.13
CA TYR A 144 6.86 -4.60 -17.46
C TYR A 144 6.74 -3.64 -16.29
N PHE A 145 7.33 -4.00 -15.15
CA PHE A 145 7.27 -3.17 -13.95
C PHE A 145 8.63 -2.61 -13.59
N VAL A 146 8.63 -1.41 -13.02
CA VAL A 146 9.82 -0.77 -12.47
C VAL A 146 9.53 -0.37 -11.02
N ILE A 147 10.49 -0.65 -10.15
CA ILE A 147 10.50 -0.24 -8.76
C ILE A 147 11.75 0.62 -8.55
N SER A 148 11.62 1.74 -7.86
CA SER A 148 12.77 2.59 -7.59
C SER A 148 13.76 1.91 -6.62
N LYS A 149 15.05 2.01 -6.90
CA LYS A 149 16.10 1.42 -6.04
C LYS A 149 16.03 1.90 -4.59
N PRO A 150 15.86 3.22 -4.31
CA PRO A 150 15.72 3.70 -2.92
C PRO A 150 14.54 3.05 -2.19
N LEU A 151 13.43 2.78 -2.89
CA LEU A 151 12.27 2.13 -2.30
C LEU A 151 12.57 0.67 -1.95
N ILE A 152 13.26 -0.06 -2.83
CA ILE A 152 13.68 -1.43 -2.55
C ILE A 152 14.53 -1.49 -1.27
N GLU A 153 15.51 -0.59 -1.12
CA GLU A 153 16.34 -0.53 0.07
C GLU A 153 15.54 -0.19 1.34
N LYS A 154 14.60 0.76 1.22
CA LYS A 154 13.70 1.16 2.32
C LYS A 154 12.77 0.04 2.77
N ARG A 155 12.28 -0.80 1.85
CA ARG A 155 11.28 -1.85 2.07
C ARG A 155 11.87 -3.24 2.35
N LYS A 156 13.19 -3.39 2.41
CA LYS A 156 13.84 -4.64 2.83
C LYS A 156 13.54 -4.89 4.32
N ILE A 157 12.76 -5.91 4.59
CA ILE A 157 12.45 -6.41 5.93
C ILE A 157 13.40 -7.56 6.29
#